data_ad7aaea4ba63a6fd399f848e781b05be
#
_entry.id   ad7aaea4ba63a6fd399f848e781b05be
#
_cell.length_a   1.000
_cell.length_b   1.000
_cell.length_c   1.000
_cell.angle_alpha   90.00
_cell.angle_beta   90.00
_cell.angle_gamma   90.00
#
_symmetry.space_group_name_H-M   'P 1'
#
loop_
_entity.id
_entity.type
_entity.pdbx_description
1 polymer ?
#
loop_
_entity_poly.entity_id
_entity_poly.type
_entity_poly.pdbx_seq_one_letter_code
_entity_poly.pdbx_strand_id
1 'polypeptide(L)'
;MNRNFDRKIILEDGTEFYGYGFGAKRDALVELVFNTSMVGYQEILSDPSYTAQAVVMTYPLIGNYGMCNEDYETDRPTISGLVVREFNSEPSNFRAARTLEDVMIQYDIVGIAGVDTRRLARHIRDEGTCKALIVDAQTPSIACLAKMRSTALPTNQVSVVSTKSPWISACANPKHRVVAVDCGIKHNIIRSLNARGCEVTVVPWTVTAEEVMAMHPDGLFISNGPGNPEDAKPVIDLVRALRGKLPIFGICLGHQIIALAYGASTYKLKFGHRGGNHPVKNLQTGKVEITSQNHSYAVKADSLAGTGLTVTHVNLLDGTVEGQKCAADRIFSVQYHPESAPGPQDSAYLFDGFIAMMEGK
;
A
#
# COMPACT_ATOMS: atom_id res chain seq x y z
N MET A 1 -22.78 -25.26 -20.30
CA MET A 1 -21.76 -25.13 -21.36
C MET A 1 -20.39 -25.23 -20.68
N ASN A 2 -19.58 -26.23 -21.00
CA ASN A 2 -18.18 -26.26 -20.55
C ASN A 2 -17.44 -25.12 -21.27
N ARG A 3 -17.28 -23.98 -20.60
CA ARG A 3 -16.35 -22.95 -21.09
C ARG A 3 -14.95 -23.48 -20.88
N ASN A 4 -14.16 -23.59 -21.95
CA ASN A 4 -12.72 -23.81 -21.81
C ASN A 4 -12.09 -22.56 -21.20
N PHE A 5 -11.18 -22.75 -20.25
CA PHE A 5 -10.38 -21.64 -19.71
C PHE A 5 -9.61 -20.95 -20.85
N ASP A 6 -9.62 -19.63 -20.85
CA ASP A 6 -8.94 -18.78 -21.84
C ASP A 6 -7.70 -18.08 -21.28
N ARG A 7 -7.53 -18.08 -19.94
CA ARG A 7 -6.38 -17.47 -19.25
C ARG A 7 -5.77 -18.43 -18.25
N LYS A 8 -4.49 -18.24 -17.96
CA LYS A 8 -3.80 -18.89 -16.85
C LYS A 8 -2.85 -17.96 -16.12
N ILE A 9 -2.59 -18.28 -14.86
CA ILE A 9 -1.47 -17.75 -14.07
C ILE A 9 -0.45 -18.86 -14.01
N ILE A 10 0.80 -18.55 -14.34
CA ILE A 10 1.94 -19.44 -14.12
C ILE A 10 2.90 -18.76 -13.14
N LEU A 11 3.28 -19.48 -12.09
CA LEU A 11 4.22 -19.05 -11.07
C LEU A 11 5.66 -19.38 -11.48
N GLU A 12 6.63 -18.74 -10.86
CA GLU A 12 8.05 -18.96 -11.19
C GLU A 12 8.57 -20.38 -10.89
N ASP A 13 7.88 -21.14 -10.04
CA ASP A 13 8.14 -22.56 -9.79
C ASP A 13 7.49 -23.51 -10.82
N GLY A 14 6.71 -22.95 -11.76
CA GLY A 14 6.01 -23.68 -12.79
C GLY A 14 4.58 -24.11 -12.42
N THR A 15 4.10 -23.79 -11.22
CA THR A 15 2.71 -24.09 -10.82
C THR A 15 1.72 -23.25 -11.64
N GLU A 16 0.66 -23.87 -12.13
CA GLU A 16 -0.34 -23.23 -12.99
C GLU A 16 -1.74 -23.22 -12.36
N PHE A 17 -2.44 -22.13 -12.60
CA PHE A 17 -3.86 -21.94 -12.24
C PHE A 17 -4.60 -21.40 -13.46
N TYR A 18 -5.65 -22.10 -13.87
CA TYR A 18 -6.46 -21.75 -15.03
C TYR A 18 -7.72 -21.00 -14.63
N GLY A 19 -8.22 -20.12 -15.50
CA GLY A 19 -9.42 -19.33 -15.27
C GLY A 19 -9.92 -18.64 -16.53
N TYR A 20 -10.81 -17.67 -16.31
CA TYR A 20 -11.44 -16.85 -17.35
C TYR A 20 -10.94 -15.42 -17.25
N GLY A 21 -10.53 -14.83 -18.36
CA GLY A 21 -10.08 -13.46 -18.43
C GLY A 21 -11.22 -12.45 -18.27
N PHE A 22 -10.94 -11.35 -17.57
CA PHE A 22 -11.74 -10.13 -17.54
C PHE A 22 -10.81 -8.91 -17.44
N GLY A 23 -11.34 -7.69 -17.66
CA GLY A 23 -10.52 -6.50 -17.71
C GLY A 23 -9.66 -6.43 -18.98
N ALA A 24 -8.42 -5.94 -18.87
CA ALA A 24 -7.52 -5.73 -20.00
C ALA A 24 -7.06 -7.04 -20.64
N LYS A 25 -7.05 -7.07 -22.00
CA LYS A 25 -6.65 -8.23 -22.79
C LYS A 25 -5.17 -8.20 -23.16
N ARG A 26 -4.30 -8.29 -22.16
CA ARG A 26 -2.84 -8.38 -22.35
C ARG A 26 -2.21 -9.38 -21.39
N ASP A 27 -0.96 -9.70 -21.62
CA ASP A 27 -0.15 -10.44 -20.65
C ASP A 27 0.42 -9.50 -19.59
N ALA A 28 0.60 -10.00 -18.35
CA ALA A 28 1.20 -9.25 -17.28
C ALA A 28 2.22 -10.09 -16.50
N LEU A 29 3.44 -9.55 -16.37
CA LEU A 29 4.44 -10.03 -15.42
C LEU A 29 4.27 -9.22 -14.12
N VAL A 30 4.07 -9.92 -13.01
CA VAL A 30 3.69 -9.31 -11.74
C VAL A 30 4.39 -9.97 -10.56
N GLU A 31 4.48 -9.26 -9.44
CA GLU A 31 4.63 -9.90 -8.13
C GLU A 31 3.24 -10.32 -7.65
N LEU A 32 3.06 -11.58 -7.32
CA LEU A 32 1.78 -12.11 -6.87
C LEU A 32 1.67 -12.03 -5.35
N VAL A 33 0.61 -11.39 -4.88
CA VAL A 33 0.31 -11.21 -3.45
C VAL A 33 -1.16 -11.57 -3.19
N PHE A 34 -1.55 -11.76 -1.93
CA PHE A 34 -2.97 -11.98 -1.59
C PHE A 34 -3.46 -10.98 -0.55
N ASN A 35 -4.76 -10.71 -0.54
CA ASN A 35 -5.42 -9.88 0.46
C ASN A 35 -6.60 -10.63 1.08
N THR A 36 -6.73 -10.55 2.42
CA THR A 36 -7.75 -11.26 3.19
C THR A 36 -8.95 -10.41 3.57
N SER A 37 -9.04 -9.17 3.12
CA SER A 37 -10.18 -8.29 3.37
C SER A 37 -11.46 -8.86 2.75
N MET A 38 -12.56 -8.78 3.49
CA MET A 38 -13.86 -9.26 3.02
C MET A 38 -14.59 -8.22 2.15
N VAL A 39 -14.18 -6.96 2.23
CA VAL A 39 -14.76 -5.79 1.53
C VAL A 39 -13.66 -4.88 1.06
N GLY A 40 -13.99 -3.89 0.22
CA GLY A 40 -13.05 -2.84 -0.17
C GLY A 40 -12.18 -3.21 -1.37
N TYR A 41 -12.68 -4.02 -2.31
CA TYR A 41 -11.90 -4.35 -3.51
C TYR A 41 -11.61 -3.12 -4.36
N GLN A 42 -12.44 -2.07 -4.31
CA GLN A 42 -12.20 -0.81 -5.02
C GLN A 42 -11.03 -0.06 -4.43
N GLU A 43 -10.97 0.06 -3.10
CA GLU A 43 -9.88 0.69 -2.38
C GLU A 43 -8.57 -0.10 -2.60
N ILE A 44 -8.63 -1.44 -2.58
CA ILE A 44 -7.47 -2.29 -2.89
C ILE A 44 -7.00 -2.07 -4.33
N LEU A 45 -7.93 -2.00 -5.31
CA LEU A 45 -7.62 -1.75 -6.72
C LEU A 45 -6.91 -0.41 -6.91
N SER A 46 -7.33 0.60 -6.16
CA SER A 46 -6.84 1.98 -6.27
C SER A 46 -5.75 2.35 -5.28
N ASP A 47 -5.32 1.44 -4.39
CA ASP A 47 -4.18 1.67 -3.49
C ASP A 47 -2.86 1.62 -4.27
N PRO A 48 -2.12 2.75 -4.36
CA PRO A 48 -0.84 2.80 -5.10
C PRO A 48 0.22 1.84 -4.57
N SER A 49 0.10 1.38 -3.31
CA SER A 49 1.03 0.43 -2.70
C SER A 49 1.05 -0.94 -3.41
N TYR A 50 0.03 -1.26 -4.23
CA TYR A 50 0.00 -2.46 -5.08
C TYR A 50 0.59 -2.29 -6.48
N THR A 51 1.26 -1.18 -6.76
CA THR A 51 1.89 -0.95 -8.08
C THR A 51 2.83 -2.09 -8.46
N ALA A 52 2.69 -2.59 -9.69
CA ALA A 52 3.39 -3.76 -10.24
C ALA A 52 3.04 -5.11 -9.59
N GLN A 53 2.00 -5.18 -8.75
CA GLN A 53 1.52 -6.41 -8.15
C GLN A 53 0.20 -6.87 -8.78
N ALA A 54 -0.07 -8.18 -8.71
CA ALA A 54 -1.40 -8.73 -8.88
C ALA A 54 -1.91 -9.25 -7.54
N VAL A 55 -3.13 -8.86 -7.18
CA VAL A 55 -3.72 -9.21 -5.89
C VAL A 55 -4.69 -10.36 -6.04
N VAL A 56 -4.44 -11.43 -5.27
CA VAL A 56 -5.37 -12.55 -5.10
C VAL A 56 -6.36 -12.19 -4.00
N MET A 57 -7.62 -12.01 -4.37
CA MET A 57 -8.69 -11.76 -3.40
C MET A 57 -9.14 -13.08 -2.78
N THR A 58 -9.01 -13.19 -1.45
CA THR A 58 -9.46 -14.42 -0.76
C THR A 58 -10.96 -14.44 -0.54
N TYR A 59 -11.62 -13.28 -0.48
CA TYR A 59 -13.06 -13.18 -0.51
C TYR A 59 -13.58 -13.62 -1.89
N PRO A 60 -14.54 -14.54 -1.96
CA PRO A 60 -14.85 -15.23 -3.22
C PRO A 60 -15.52 -14.34 -4.28
N LEU A 61 -16.44 -13.45 -3.89
CA LEU A 61 -17.27 -12.67 -4.81
C LEU A 61 -16.74 -11.24 -4.95
N ILE A 62 -16.29 -10.88 -6.14
CA ILE A 62 -15.73 -9.55 -6.46
C ILE A 62 -16.50 -8.92 -7.63
N GLY A 63 -16.70 -7.59 -7.57
CA GLY A 63 -17.45 -6.83 -8.57
C GLY A 63 -18.92 -6.57 -8.19
N ASN A 64 -19.43 -7.19 -7.14
CA ASN A 64 -20.83 -7.20 -6.75
C ASN A 64 -21.44 -5.83 -6.38
N TYR A 65 -20.64 -4.86 -5.94
CA TYR A 65 -21.11 -3.50 -5.63
C TYR A 65 -20.60 -2.42 -6.62
N GLY A 66 -19.89 -2.82 -7.67
CA GLY A 66 -19.39 -1.90 -8.69
C GLY A 66 -18.25 -1.00 -8.18
N MET A 67 -18.09 0.13 -8.86
CA MET A 67 -17.11 1.18 -8.53
C MET A 67 -17.85 2.49 -8.32
N CYS A 68 -17.59 3.19 -7.22
CA CYS A 68 -18.15 4.50 -6.92
C CYS A 68 -17.05 5.58 -6.90
N ASN A 69 -17.45 6.85 -7.15
CA ASN A 69 -16.45 7.90 -7.33
C ASN A 69 -15.71 8.28 -6.04
N GLU A 70 -16.36 8.11 -4.88
CA GLU A 70 -15.86 8.59 -3.59
C GLU A 70 -14.84 7.64 -2.93
N ASP A 71 -14.87 6.35 -3.31
CA ASP A 71 -14.09 5.30 -2.61
C ASP A 71 -12.74 5.00 -3.30
N TYR A 72 -12.32 5.85 -4.24
CA TYR A 72 -10.97 5.76 -4.81
C TYR A 72 -9.91 6.31 -3.84
N GLU A 73 -8.80 5.57 -3.75
CA GLU A 73 -7.62 5.97 -2.96
C GLU A 73 -6.55 6.68 -3.82
N THR A 74 -6.70 6.67 -5.13
CA THR A 74 -5.92 7.47 -6.10
C THR A 74 -6.76 7.73 -7.34
N ASP A 75 -6.47 8.81 -8.06
CA ASP A 75 -7.15 9.14 -9.32
C ASP A 75 -6.86 8.11 -10.43
N ARG A 76 -5.70 7.43 -10.36
CA ARG A 76 -5.29 6.45 -11.35
C ARG A 76 -4.81 5.17 -10.68
N PRO A 77 -5.61 4.10 -10.65
CA PRO A 77 -5.19 2.78 -10.21
C PRO A 77 -3.93 2.28 -10.96
N THR A 78 -2.98 1.74 -10.23
CA THR A 78 -1.67 1.30 -10.77
C THR A 78 -1.38 -0.18 -10.48
N ILE A 79 -2.32 -0.90 -9.88
CA ILE A 79 -2.26 -2.36 -9.73
C ILE A 79 -2.15 -3.03 -11.10
N SER A 80 -1.37 -4.08 -11.21
CA SER A 80 -1.15 -4.77 -12.50
C SER A 80 -2.16 -5.86 -12.80
N GLY A 81 -2.78 -6.45 -11.76
CA GLY A 81 -3.75 -7.53 -11.98
C GLY A 81 -4.62 -7.85 -10.78
N LEU A 82 -5.76 -8.48 -11.04
CA LEU A 82 -6.71 -8.93 -10.03
C LEU A 82 -7.07 -10.39 -10.27
N VAL A 83 -6.92 -11.23 -9.23
CA VAL A 83 -7.20 -12.66 -9.27
C VAL A 83 -8.32 -12.98 -8.33
N VAL A 84 -9.42 -13.54 -8.86
CA VAL A 84 -10.64 -13.75 -8.10
C VAL A 84 -11.22 -15.16 -8.27
N ARG A 85 -12.00 -15.61 -7.29
CA ARG A 85 -12.76 -16.87 -7.41
C ARG A 85 -13.98 -16.67 -8.28
N GLU A 86 -14.76 -15.64 -8.00
CA GLU A 86 -15.99 -15.31 -8.72
C GLU A 86 -15.97 -13.83 -9.07
N PHE A 87 -16.17 -13.53 -10.34
CA PHE A 87 -16.31 -12.18 -10.85
C PHE A 87 -17.78 -11.90 -11.19
N ASN A 88 -18.32 -10.83 -10.63
CA ASN A 88 -19.64 -10.33 -10.97
C ASN A 88 -19.53 -9.12 -11.88
N SER A 89 -20.02 -9.27 -13.12
CA SER A 89 -20.02 -8.22 -14.15
C SER A 89 -21.17 -7.22 -13.99
N GLU A 90 -22.22 -7.58 -13.23
CA GLU A 90 -23.43 -6.76 -13.05
C GLU A 90 -23.58 -6.34 -11.59
N PRO A 91 -23.06 -5.16 -11.21
CA PRO A 91 -23.13 -4.72 -9.82
C PRO A 91 -24.56 -4.40 -9.39
N SER A 92 -24.87 -4.72 -8.14
CA SER A 92 -26.16 -4.42 -7.50
C SER A 92 -25.92 -3.52 -6.28
N ASN A 93 -25.67 -2.22 -6.53
CA ASN A 93 -25.50 -1.22 -5.48
C ASN A 93 -25.92 0.14 -6.04
N PHE A 94 -26.69 0.91 -5.26
CA PHE A 94 -27.17 2.25 -5.66
C PHE A 94 -26.05 3.29 -5.86
N ARG A 95 -24.87 3.07 -5.26
CA ARG A 95 -23.69 3.93 -5.43
C ARG A 95 -22.84 3.56 -6.65
N ALA A 96 -23.13 2.43 -7.32
CA ALA A 96 -22.33 1.98 -8.45
C ALA A 96 -22.45 2.99 -9.62
N ALA A 97 -21.34 3.68 -9.92
CA ALA A 97 -21.23 4.56 -11.08
C ALA A 97 -20.71 3.82 -12.31
N ARG A 98 -19.94 2.76 -12.12
CA ARG A 98 -19.29 1.97 -13.18
C ARG A 98 -19.16 0.50 -12.75
N THR A 99 -18.93 -0.39 -13.72
CA THR A 99 -18.54 -1.77 -13.43
C THR A 99 -17.05 -1.85 -13.09
N LEU A 100 -16.65 -2.88 -12.36
CA LEU A 100 -15.24 -3.16 -12.09
C LEU A 100 -14.47 -3.41 -13.41
N GLU A 101 -15.10 -4.11 -14.37
CA GLU A 101 -14.48 -4.45 -15.66
C GLU A 101 -14.17 -3.19 -16.48
N ASP A 102 -15.10 -2.22 -16.56
CA ASP A 102 -14.88 -0.96 -17.29
C ASP A 102 -13.67 -0.20 -16.75
N VAL A 103 -13.53 -0.16 -15.42
CA VAL A 103 -12.39 0.50 -14.75
C VAL A 103 -11.10 -0.25 -15.04
N MET A 104 -11.11 -1.58 -14.97
CA MET A 104 -9.93 -2.38 -15.26
C MET A 104 -9.48 -2.25 -16.72
N ILE A 105 -10.41 -2.20 -17.66
CA ILE A 105 -10.11 -1.95 -19.08
C ILE A 105 -9.51 -0.56 -19.26
N GLN A 106 -10.12 0.47 -18.66
CA GLN A 106 -9.65 1.86 -18.78
C GLN A 106 -8.20 2.03 -18.29
N TYR A 107 -7.83 1.35 -17.19
CA TYR A 107 -6.51 1.48 -16.56
C TYR A 107 -5.53 0.35 -16.94
N ASP A 108 -5.87 -0.44 -17.96
CA ASP A 108 -5.03 -1.52 -18.48
C ASP A 108 -4.67 -2.61 -17.42
N ILE A 109 -5.62 -2.93 -16.55
CA ILE A 109 -5.49 -3.90 -15.46
C ILE A 109 -6.03 -5.25 -15.93
N VAL A 110 -5.21 -6.30 -15.85
CA VAL A 110 -5.64 -7.66 -16.21
C VAL A 110 -6.41 -8.32 -15.09
N GLY A 111 -7.40 -9.15 -15.43
CA GLY A 111 -8.17 -9.94 -14.48
C GLY A 111 -8.23 -11.40 -14.86
N ILE A 112 -8.29 -12.28 -13.86
CA ILE A 112 -8.58 -13.69 -14.05
C ILE A 112 -9.53 -14.18 -12.96
N ALA A 113 -10.64 -14.79 -13.36
CA ALA A 113 -11.69 -15.34 -12.52
C ALA A 113 -11.76 -16.89 -12.65
N GLY A 114 -12.44 -17.53 -11.71
CA GLY A 114 -12.58 -19.00 -11.70
C GLY A 114 -11.37 -19.72 -11.09
N VAL A 115 -10.40 -18.96 -10.56
CA VAL A 115 -9.18 -19.51 -9.95
C VAL A 115 -9.50 -20.07 -8.55
N ASP A 116 -8.85 -21.17 -8.18
CA ASP A 116 -8.81 -21.61 -6.78
C ASP A 116 -7.94 -20.66 -5.93
N THR A 117 -8.52 -19.53 -5.55
CA THR A 117 -7.84 -18.48 -4.77
C THR A 117 -7.40 -18.96 -3.40
N ARG A 118 -8.11 -19.94 -2.79
CA ARG A 118 -7.71 -20.53 -1.52
C ARG A 118 -6.42 -21.35 -1.67
N ARG A 119 -6.31 -22.19 -2.68
CA ARG A 119 -5.09 -22.97 -2.98
C ARG A 119 -3.94 -22.02 -3.32
N LEU A 120 -4.18 -20.99 -4.12
CA LEU A 120 -3.17 -20.01 -4.53
C LEU A 120 -2.68 -19.18 -3.34
N ALA A 121 -3.57 -18.68 -2.47
CA ALA A 121 -3.20 -17.95 -1.27
C ALA A 121 -2.38 -18.81 -0.28
N ARG A 122 -2.73 -20.11 -0.14
CA ARG A 122 -1.93 -21.04 0.66
C ARG A 122 -0.54 -21.26 0.07
N HIS A 123 -0.43 -21.37 -1.26
CA HIS A 123 0.84 -21.50 -1.95
C HIS A 123 1.74 -20.28 -1.67
N ILE A 124 1.21 -19.05 -1.82
CA ILE A 124 1.96 -17.81 -1.53
C ILE A 124 2.35 -17.74 -0.03
N ARG A 125 1.50 -18.17 0.89
CA ARG A 125 1.81 -18.21 2.32
C ARG A 125 2.96 -19.18 2.61
N ASP A 126 2.93 -20.34 1.99
CA ASP A 126 3.84 -21.45 2.29
C ASP A 126 5.20 -21.28 1.58
N GLU A 127 5.23 -20.71 0.35
CA GLU A 127 6.45 -20.52 -0.46
C GLU A 127 6.95 -19.06 -0.47
N GLY A 128 6.09 -18.09 -0.22
CA GLY A 128 6.37 -16.64 -0.28
C GLY A 128 5.76 -15.96 -1.48
N THR A 129 5.85 -14.63 -1.52
CA THR A 129 5.51 -13.86 -2.73
C THR A 129 6.48 -14.20 -3.85
N CYS A 130 5.96 -14.36 -5.05
CA CYS A 130 6.74 -14.81 -6.21
C CYS A 130 6.39 -14.02 -7.46
N LYS A 131 7.25 -14.11 -8.47
CA LYS A 131 6.91 -13.68 -9.82
C LYS A 131 5.85 -14.59 -10.41
N ALA A 132 4.92 -13.99 -11.14
CA ALA A 132 3.92 -14.72 -11.90
C ALA A 132 3.66 -14.05 -13.26
N LEU A 133 3.23 -14.83 -14.22
CA LEU A 133 2.71 -14.34 -15.50
C LEU A 133 1.23 -14.69 -15.61
N ILE A 134 0.41 -13.70 -15.92
CA ILE A 134 -0.98 -13.87 -16.32
C ILE A 134 -1.01 -13.78 -17.84
N VAL A 135 -1.35 -14.90 -18.48
CA VAL A 135 -1.22 -15.07 -19.95
C VAL A 135 -2.41 -15.83 -20.54
N ASP A 136 -2.50 -15.88 -21.87
CA ASP A 136 -3.41 -16.79 -22.57
C ASP A 136 -3.17 -18.24 -22.12
N ALA A 137 -4.25 -19.00 -21.96
CA ALA A 137 -4.19 -20.40 -21.49
C ALA A 137 -3.32 -21.32 -22.37
N GLN A 138 -3.21 -20.99 -23.67
CA GLN A 138 -2.43 -21.77 -24.64
C GLN A 138 -0.95 -21.38 -24.69
N THR A 139 -0.53 -20.31 -24.00
CA THR A 139 0.87 -19.89 -23.98
C THR A 139 1.75 -20.99 -23.40
N PRO A 140 2.82 -21.45 -24.09
CA PRO A 140 3.68 -22.50 -23.59
C PRO A 140 4.35 -22.14 -22.27
N SER A 141 4.26 -23.02 -21.27
CA SER A 141 4.78 -22.78 -19.92
C SER A 141 6.29 -22.56 -19.90
N ILE A 142 7.03 -23.24 -20.77
CA ILE A 142 8.48 -23.06 -20.92
C ILE A 142 8.84 -21.63 -21.35
N ALA A 143 8.05 -21.02 -22.24
CA ALA A 143 8.25 -19.65 -22.68
C ALA A 143 7.96 -18.65 -21.53
N CYS A 144 6.93 -18.90 -20.73
CA CYS A 144 6.61 -18.12 -19.56
C CYS A 144 7.74 -18.14 -18.51
N LEU A 145 8.25 -19.34 -18.20
CA LEU A 145 9.35 -19.51 -17.24
C LEU A 145 10.64 -18.84 -17.74
N ALA A 146 10.94 -18.95 -19.04
CA ALA A 146 12.09 -18.25 -19.64
C ALA A 146 11.94 -16.72 -19.51
N LYS A 147 10.75 -16.19 -19.82
CA LYS A 147 10.45 -14.74 -19.68
C LYS A 147 10.59 -14.27 -18.23
N MET A 148 10.07 -15.01 -17.24
CA MET A 148 10.21 -14.66 -15.83
C MET A 148 11.65 -14.64 -15.33
N ARG A 149 12.48 -15.57 -15.83
CA ARG A 149 13.92 -15.63 -15.48
C ARG A 149 14.71 -14.47 -16.06
N SER A 150 14.38 -14.05 -17.29
CA SER A 150 15.10 -12.98 -18.01
C SER A 150 14.62 -11.57 -17.64
N THR A 151 13.48 -11.42 -16.98
CA THR A 151 12.88 -10.11 -16.71
C THR A 151 12.82 -9.83 -15.20
N ALA A 152 13.45 -8.75 -14.76
CA ALA A 152 13.32 -8.26 -13.39
C ALA A 152 11.96 -7.57 -13.17
N LEU A 153 11.46 -7.61 -11.94
CA LEU A 153 10.36 -6.73 -11.54
C LEU A 153 10.87 -5.28 -11.47
N PRO A 154 10.01 -4.29 -11.75
CA PRO A 154 10.43 -2.89 -11.68
C PRO A 154 10.80 -2.48 -10.24
N THR A 155 11.78 -1.57 -10.11
CA THR A 155 12.24 -1.00 -8.82
C THR A 155 11.92 0.49 -8.70
N ASN A 156 11.23 1.06 -9.70
CA ASN A 156 10.92 2.50 -9.78
C ASN A 156 9.46 2.83 -9.38
N GLN A 157 8.82 1.98 -8.59
CA GLN A 157 7.39 2.09 -8.31
C GLN A 157 7.00 3.44 -7.69
N VAL A 158 7.78 3.96 -6.74
CA VAL A 158 7.53 5.28 -6.13
C VAL A 158 7.52 6.38 -7.18
N SER A 159 8.47 6.36 -8.12
CA SER A 159 8.53 7.37 -9.19
C SER A 159 7.35 7.30 -10.17
N VAL A 160 6.71 6.14 -10.28
CA VAL A 160 5.52 5.95 -11.13
C VAL A 160 4.28 6.55 -10.50
N VAL A 161 4.11 6.40 -9.18
CA VAL A 161 2.90 6.80 -8.45
C VAL A 161 2.95 8.22 -7.90
N SER A 162 4.15 8.74 -7.61
CA SER A 162 4.32 10.08 -7.05
C SER A 162 3.84 11.17 -8.01
N THR A 163 3.21 12.21 -7.47
CA THR A 163 2.84 13.42 -8.22
C THR A 163 4.05 14.02 -8.94
N LYS A 164 3.81 14.67 -10.06
CA LYS A 164 4.89 15.31 -10.85
C LYS A 164 5.08 16.78 -10.49
N SER A 165 4.10 17.38 -9.86
CA SER A 165 4.15 18.78 -9.40
C SER A 165 3.41 18.91 -8.06
N PRO A 166 3.81 19.85 -7.21
CA PRO A 166 3.10 20.14 -5.98
C PRO A 166 1.64 20.55 -6.24
N TRP A 167 0.76 20.13 -5.34
CA TRP A 167 -0.63 20.56 -5.33
C TRP A 167 -1.15 20.69 -3.90
N ILE A 168 -2.21 21.46 -3.69
CA ILE A 168 -2.76 21.76 -2.36
C ILE A 168 -4.14 21.14 -2.21
N SER A 169 -4.33 20.39 -1.12
CA SER A 169 -5.63 19.99 -0.61
C SER A 169 -6.04 20.92 0.50
N ALA A 170 -6.95 21.83 0.19
CA ALA A 170 -7.46 22.82 1.13
C ALA A 170 -8.49 22.20 2.09
N CYS A 171 -8.58 22.75 3.31
CA CYS A 171 -9.67 22.47 4.23
C CYS A 171 -10.43 23.77 4.57
N ALA A 172 -11.66 23.65 5.10
CA ALA A 172 -12.55 24.80 5.30
C ALA A 172 -11.99 25.85 6.31
N ASN A 173 -11.26 25.41 7.33
CA ASN A 173 -10.68 26.26 8.38
C ASN A 173 -9.27 25.78 8.70
N PRO A 174 -8.25 26.15 7.90
CA PRO A 174 -6.88 25.67 8.07
C PRO A 174 -6.30 26.20 9.40
N LYS A 175 -5.83 25.28 10.22
CA LYS A 175 -5.13 25.56 11.48
C LYS A 175 -3.66 25.23 11.39
N HIS A 176 -3.33 24.23 10.55
CA HIS A 176 -1.98 23.72 10.36
C HIS A 176 -1.67 23.57 8.88
N ARG A 177 -0.41 23.76 8.53
CA ARG A 177 0.14 23.50 7.18
C ARG A 177 0.98 22.24 7.24
N VAL A 178 0.59 21.23 6.48
CA VAL A 178 1.32 19.97 6.39
C VAL A 178 1.88 19.82 4.98
N VAL A 179 3.18 19.59 4.87
CA VAL A 179 3.78 19.12 3.62
C VAL A 179 3.76 17.60 3.65
N ALA A 180 3.11 16.97 2.65
CA ALA A 180 3.03 15.54 2.50
C ALA A 180 3.87 15.07 1.31
N VAL A 181 4.90 14.28 1.57
CA VAL A 181 5.74 13.67 0.52
C VAL A 181 4.98 12.50 -0.09
N ASP A 182 4.73 12.60 -1.39
CA ASP A 182 3.96 11.61 -2.14
C ASP A 182 4.86 10.48 -2.64
N CYS A 183 4.86 9.39 -1.87
CA CYS A 183 5.43 8.11 -2.28
C CYS A 183 4.38 7.15 -2.87
N GLY A 184 3.15 7.61 -3.04
CA GLY A 184 1.94 6.84 -3.39
C GLY A 184 0.86 7.07 -2.35
N ILE A 185 0.59 8.36 -2.04
CA ILE A 185 -0.32 8.76 -0.96
C ILE A 185 -1.77 8.36 -1.27
N LYS A 186 -2.43 7.75 -0.30
CA LYS A 186 -3.86 7.44 -0.36
C LYS A 186 -4.69 8.70 -0.07
N HIS A 187 -5.78 8.88 -0.82
CA HIS A 187 -6.69 10.01 -0.62
C HIS A 187 -7.26 10.06 0.80
N ASN A 188 -7.48 8.90 1.45
CA ASN A 188 -8.04 8.88 2.80
C ASN A 188 -7.06 9.40 3.87
N ILE A 189 -5.76 9.36 3.62
CA ILE A 189 -4.75 10.04 4.46
C ILE A 189 -4.97 11.55 4.39
N ILE A 190 -5.11 12.09 3.18
CA ILE A 190 -5.33 13.53 2.97
C ILE A 190 -6.66 13.96 3.60
N ARG A 191 -7.74 13.18 3.39
CA ARG A 191 -9.05 13.42 4.03
C ARG A 191 -8.95 13.43 5.55
N SER A 192 -8.17 12.51 6.12
CA SER A 192 -7.95 12.41 7.59
C SER A 192 -7.22 13.62 8.16
N LEU A 193 -6.25 14.16 7.45
CA LEU A 193 -5.54 15.40 7.80
C LEU A 193 -6.45 16.62 7.63
N ASN A 194 -7.15 16.76 6.50
CA ASN A 194 -8.06 17.86 6.24
C ASN A 194 -9.20 17.94 7.27
N ALA A 195 -9.76 16.78 7.67
CA ALA A 195 -10.81 16.71 8.70
C ALA A 195 -10.35 17.26 10.06
N ARG A 196 -9.03 17.32 10.30
CA ARG A 196 -8.40 17.88 11.52
C ARG A 196 -7.88 19.30 11.33
N GLY A 197 -8.24 19.96 10.24
CA GLY A 197 -7.88 21.35 9.98
C GLY A 197 -6.46 21.51 9.41
N CYS A 198 -5.89 20.49 8.79
CA CYS A 198 -4.65 20.61 8.05
C CYS A 198 -4.91 21.02 6.59
N GLU A 199 -4.31 22.11 6.14
CA GLU A 199 -4.09 22.34 4.73
C GLU A 199 -2.88 21.50 4.30
N VAL A 200 -3.05 20.63 3.31
CA VAL A 200 -2.02 19.67 2.92
C VAL A 200 -1.44 20.06 1.56
N THR A 201 -0.15 20.39 1.54
CA THR A 201 0.62 20.53 0.29
C THR A 201 1.27 19.20 -0.03
N VAL A 202 0.78 18.52 -1.06
CA VAL A 202 1.33 17.25 -1.54
C VAL A 202 2.45 17.56 -2.51
N VAL A 203 3.64 16.98 -2.27
CA VAL A 203 4.86 17.27 -3.04
C VAL A 203 5.46 15.99 -3.63
N PRO A 204 6.20 16.08 -4.76
CA PRO A 204 6.89 14.92 -5.32
C PRO A 204 7.87 14.29 -4.33
N TRP A 205 8.11 12.98 -4.46
CA TRP A 205 9.06 12.22 -3.64
C TRP A 205 10.53 12.69 -3.75
N THR A 206 10.83 13.53 -4.73
CA THR A 206 12.15 14.11 -4.98
C THR A 206 12.31 15.53 -4.42
N VAL A 207 11.33 16.04 -3.66
CA VAL A 207 11.39 17.37 -3.03
C VAL A 207 12.61 17.48 -2.12
N THR A 208 13.25 18.63 -2.14
CA THR A 208 14.42 18.91 -1.28
C THR A 208 14.01 19.45 0.10
N ALA A 209 14.93 19.38 1.07
CA ALA A 209 14.70 19.93 2.41
C ALA A 209 14.50 21.45 2.38
N GLU A 210 15.22 22.14 1.51
CA GLU A 210 15.11 23.59 1.31
C GLU A 210 13.73 23.97 0.76
N GLU A 211 13.24 23.25 -0.23
CA GLU A 211 11.89 23.46 -0.80
C GLU A 211 10.80 23.22 0.25
N VAL A 212 10.92 22.14 1.04
CA VAL A 212 9.97 21.88 2.14
C VAL A 212 9.98 23.02 3.16
N MET A 213 11.14 23.46 3.63
CA MET A 213 11.25 24.53 4.62
C MET A 213 10.77 25.88 4.09
N ALA A 214 10.93 26.15 2.80
CA ALA A 214 10.42 27.36 2.14
C ALA A 214 8.88 27.45 2.13
N MET A 215 8.18 26.34 2.28
CA MET A 215 6.71 26.27 2.41
C MET A 215 6.22 26.60 3.86
N HIS A 216 7.15 26.76 4.80
CA HIS A 216 6.85 27.04 6.23
C HIS A 216 5.81 26.07 6.83
N PRO A 217 6.01 24.73 6.76
CA PRO A 217 5.06 23.78 7.31
C PRO A 217 5.15 23.70 8.84
N ASP A 218 4.03 23.37 9.46
CA ASP A 218 3.97 23.01 10.88
C ASP A 218 4.39 21.55 11.10
N GLY A 219 4.27 20.69 10.08
CA GLY A 219 4.67 19.29 10.12
C GLY A 219 4.93 18.69 8.74
N LEU A 220 5.74 17.62 8.72
CA LEU A 220 6.05 16.82 7.52
C LEU A 220 5.37 15.45 7.63
N PHE A 221 4.70 15.04 6.58
CA PHE A 221 4.09 13.74 6.46
C PHE A 221 4.80 12.92 5.38
N ILE A 222 5.22 11.67 5.71
CA ILE A 222 5.81 10.74 4.75
C ILE A 222 4.78 9.64 4.47
N SER A 223 4.30 9.60 3.23
CA SER A 223 3.18 8.75 2.87
C SER A 223 3.53 7.25 2.78
N ASN A 224 2.49 6.44 2.69
CA ASN A 224 2.55 5.06 2.19
C ASN A 224 3.05 5.03 0.73
N GLY A 225 3.36 3.84 0.25
CA GLY A 225 3.76 3.65 -1.14
C GLY A 225 4.24 2.24 -1.45
N PRO A 226 4.50 1.95 -2.74
CA PRO A 226 4.94 0.65 -3.22
C PRO A 226 6.46 0.47 -3.15
N GLY A 227 6.89 -0.79 -3.28
CA GLY A 227 8.27 -1.16 -3.57
C GLY A 227 9.15 -1.40 -2.35
N ASN A 228 10.47 -1.43 -2.60
CA ASN A 228 11.47 -1.58 -1.58
C ASN A 228 11.79 -0.20 -0.97
N PRO A 229 11.71 0.00 0.36
CA PRO A 229 12.01 1.29 0.98
C PRO A 229 13.43 1.81 0.70
N GLU A 230 14.39 0.94 0.44
CA GLU A 230 15.76 1.31 0.09
C GLU A 230 15.87 2.02 -1.27
N ASP A 231 14.89 1.83 -2.16
CA ASP A 231 14.84 2.50 -3.47
C ASP A 231 14.40 3.98 -3.33
N ALA A 232 13.77 4.36 -2.22
CA ALA A 232 13.30 5.72 -1.95
C ALA A 232 14.39 6.64 -1.36
N LYS A 233 15.62 6.58 -1.86
CA LYS A 233 16.78 7.35 -1.35
C LYS A 233 16.52 8.84 -1.18
N PRO A 234 15.90 9.58 -2.13
CA PRO A 234 15.61 10.99 -1.95
C PRO A 234 14.81 11.29 -0.67
N VAL A 235 13.82 10.45 -0.34
CA VAL A 235 12.98 10.64 0.84
C VAL A 235 13.72 10.27 2.12
N ILE A 236 14.58 9.23 2.09
CA ILE A 236 15.46 8.88 3.21
C ILE A 236 16.38 10.06 3.55
N ASP A 237 16.99 10.67 2.55
CA ASP A 237 17.90 11.82 2.72
C ASP A 237 17.15 13.07 3.17
N LEU A 238 15.92 13.28 2.69
CA LEU A 238 15.02 14.34 3.14
C LEU A 238 14.73 14.21 4.65
N VAL A 239 14.36 13.03 5.12
CA VAL A 239 14.09 12.76 6.55
C VAL A 239 15.34 12.99 7.38
N ARG A 240 16.53 12.57 6.92
CA ARG A 240 17.82 12.85 7.61
C ARG A 240 18.08 14.33 7.75
N ALA A 241 17.78 15.12 6.72
CA ALA A 241 18.00 16.56 6.72
C ALA A 241 17.02 17.34 7.59
N LEU A 242 15.80 16.83 7.77
CA LEU A 242 14.69 17.52 8.47
C LEU A 242 14.40 17.00 9.89
N ARG A 243 14.97 15.87 10.31
CA ARG A 243 14.80 15.34 11.66
C ARG A 243 15.22 16.38 12.71
N GLY A 244 14.44 16.53 13.77
CA GLY A 244 14.64 17.51 14.82
C GLY A 244 14.26 18.96 14.46
N LYS A 245 14.02 19.27 13.16
CA LYS A 245 13.65 20.62 12.72
C LYS A 245 12.14 20.87 12.77
N LEU A 246 11.34 19.86 12.46
CA LEU A 246 9.86 19.91 12.51
C LEU A 246 9.28 18.54 12.88
N PRO A 247 8.03 18.47 13.34
CA PRO A 247 7.34 17.21 13.58
C PRO A 247 7.22 16.39 12.31
N ILE A 248 7.48 15.06 12.40
CA ILE A 248 7.35 14.13 11.27
C ILE A 248 6.46 12.95 11.64
N PHE A 249 5.47 12.66 10.80
CA PHE A 249 4.65 11.45 10.88
C PHE A 249 4.79 10.62 9.60
N GLY A 250 5.02 9.30 9.73
CA GLY A 250 5.16 8.38 8.60
C GLY A 250 4.21 7.18 8.68
N ILE A 251 3.64 6.80 7.53
CA ILE A 251 2.75 5.64 7.41
C ILE A 251 3.33 4.63 6.42
N CYS A 252 3.34 3.36 6.78
CA CYS A 252 3.71 2.20 5.97
C CYS A 252 5.11 2.35 5.35
N LEU A 253 5.24 2.70 4.07
CA LEU A 253 6.54 2.99 3.46
C LEU A 253 7.25 4.14 4.20
N GLY A 254 6.52 5.17 4.63
CA GLY A 254 7.06 6.28 5.42
C GLY A 254 7.65 5.83 6.76
N HIS A 255 7.05 4.83 7.41
CA HIS A 255 7.61 4.21 8.62
C HIS A 255 8.96 3.54 8.35
N GLN A 256 9.06 2.79 7.26
CA GLN A 256 10.29 2.10 6.86
C GLN A 256 11.39 3.11 6.45
N ILE A 257 11.03 4.15 5.71
CA ILE A 257 11.93 5.24 5.32
C ILE A 257 12.50 5.96 6.55
N ILE A 258 11.66 6.24 7.56
CA ILE A 258 12.11 6.85 8.82
C ILE A 258 13.12 5.94 9.51
N ALA A 259 12.87 4.64 9.61
CA ALA A 259 13.84 3.68 10.19
C ALA A 259 15.19 3.73 9.45
N LEU A 260 15.18 3.68 8.12
CA LEU A 260 16.39 3.77 7.28
C LEU A 260 17.12 5.12 7.45
N ALA A 261 16.38 6.21 7.60
CA ALA A 261 16.98 7.52 7.83
C ALA A 261 17.73 7.62 9.17
N TYR A 262 17.34 6.83 10.16
CA TYR A 262 18.01 6.70 11.45
C TYR A 262 19.12 5.64 11.47
N GLY A 263 19.35 4.96 10.35
CA GLY A 263 20.41 3.93 10.25
C GLY A 263 19.97 2.53 10.62
N ALA A 264 18.67 2.31 10.87
CA ALA A 264 18.10 0.97 11.00
C ALA A 264 18.03 0.26 9.64
N SER A 265 17.64 -1.00 9.62
CA SER A 265 17.47 -1.81 8.41
C SER A 265 16.07 -2.38 8.28
N THR A 266 15.68 -2.68 7.05
CA THR A 266 14.44 -3.35 6.71
C THR A 266 14.71 -4.73 6.13
N TYR A 267 13.69 -5.57 6.09
CA TYR A 267 13.77 -6.89 5.45
C TYR A 267 12.44 -7.24 4.78
N LYS A 268 12.50 -8.04 3.73
CA LYS A 268 11.30 -8.51 3.03
C LYS A 268 10.67 -9.66 3.82
N LEU A 269 9.38 -9.53 4.14
CA LEU A 269 8.57 -10.59 4.73
C LEU A 269 8.33 -11.70 3.70
N LYS A 270 8.13 -12.93 4.14
CA LYS A 270 7.90 -14.08 3.26
C LYS A 270 6.70 -13.85 2.32
N PHE A 271 5.57 -13.41 2.85
CA PHE A 271 4.34 -13.12 2.07
C PHE A 271 3.73 -11.74 2.38
N GLY A 272 4.32 -10.98 3.30
CA GLY A 272 3.83 -9.67 3.72
C GLY A 272 2.57 -9.74 4.58
N HIS A 273 2.13 -8.57 5.06
CA HIS A 273 0.87 -8.42 5.79
C HIS A 273 -0.14 -7.69 4.89
N ARG A 274 -1.30 -8.31 4.64
CA ARG A 274 -2.38 -7.72 3.82
C ARG A 274 -3.74 -8.19 4.30
N GLY A 275 -4.56 -7.21 4.69
CA GLY A 275 -5.91 -7.43 5.20
C GLY A 275 -6.29 -6.45 6.28
N GLY A 276 -7.55 -6.45 6.70
CA GLY A 276 -8.11 -5.55 7.72
C GLY A 276 -8.30 -6.19 9.10
N ASN A 277 -7.54 -7.24 9.43
CA ASN A 277 -7.77 -8.05 10.63
C ASN A 277 -6.47 -8.38 11.41
N HIS A 278 -5.44 -7.54 11.30
CA HIS A 278 -4.18 -7.74 12.01
C HIS A 278 -4.22 -7.08 13.39
N PRO A 279 -4.06 -7.87 14.49
CA PRO A 279 -4.01 -7.32 15.84
C PRO A 279 -2.63 -6.73 16.12
N VAL A 280 -2.59 -5.45 16.47
CA VAL A 280 -1.38 -4.71 16.85
C VAL A 280 -1.50 -4.23 18.27
N LYS A 281 -0.46 -4.45 19.08
CA LYS A 281 -0.41 -3.98 20.47
C LYS A 281 0.36 -2.66 20.55
N ASN A 282 -0.29 -1.65 21.10
CA ASN A 282 0.36 -0.41 21.54
C ASN A 282 1.10 -0.70 22.85
N LEU A 283 2.42 -0.62 22.84
CA LEU A 283 3.27 -0.94 24.01
C LEU A 283 3.20 0.11 25.11
N GLN A 284 2.78 1.35 24.81
CA GLN A 284 2.66 2.42 25.79
C GLN A 284 1.38 2.29 26.62
N THR A 285 0.27 1.96 25.95
CA THR A 285 -1.06 1.89 26.59
C THR A 285 -1.45 0.45 26.94
N GLY A 286 -0.79 -0.55 26.37
CA GLY A 286 -1.16 -1.97 26.46
C GLY A 286 -2.38 -2.35 25.65
N LYS A 287 -3.04 -1.41 24.97
CA LYS A 287 -4.24 -1.62 24.15
C LYS A 287 -3.90 -2.41 22.88
N VAL A 288 -4.82 -3.30 22.49
CA VAL A 288 -4.77 -4.01 21.20
C VAL A 288 -5.76 -3.35 20.25
N GLU A 289 -5.29 -3.08 19.04
CA GLU A 289 -6.06 -2.48 17.94
C GLU A 289 -6.11 -3.44 16.78
N ILE A 290 -7.22 -3.51 16.07
CA ILE A 290 -7.30 -4.23 14.82
C ILE A 290 -6.96 -3.26 13.69
N THR A 291 -6.00 -3.65 12.84
CA THR A 291 -5.41 -2.74 11.87
C THR A 291 -5.55 -3.23 10.44
N SER A 292 -5.56 -2.27 9.52
CA SER A 292 -5.43 -2.51 8.08
C SER A 292 -3.96 -2.56 7.69
N GLN A 293 -3.55 -3.58 6.97
CA GLN A 293 -2.17 -3.84 6.58
C GLN A 293 -2.05 -4.00 5.07
N ASN A 294 -1.01 -3.43 4.48
CA ASN A 294 -0.59 -3.69 3.10
C ASN A 294 0.90 -3.39 2.92
N HIS A 295 1.77 -4.30 3.33
CA HIS A 295 3.22 -4.13 3.16
C HIS A 295 3.95 -5.46 2.96
N SER A 296 5.05 -5.42 2.19
CA SER A 296 5.95 -6.56 1.94
C SER A 296 7.22 -6.49 2.76
N TYR A 297 7.56 -5.33 3.33
CA TYR A 297 8.76 -5.11 4.12
C TYR A 297 8.41 -4.73 5.55
N ALA A 298 9.31 -5.03 6.48
CA ALA A 298 9.21 -4.64 7.88
C ALA A 298 10.55 -4.11 8.39
N VAL A 299 10.51 -3.29 9.44
CA VAL A 299 11.71 -2.82 10.14
C VAL A 299 12.28 -3.95 10.99
N LYS A 300 13.60 -4.18 10.90
CA LYS A 300 14.28 -5.18 11.69
C LYS A 300 14.48 -4.67 13.12
N ALA A 301 13.82 -5.30 14.10
CA ALA A 301 13.77 -4.85 15.48
C ALA A 301 15.16 -4.62 16.10
N ASP A 302 16.08 -5.58 15.90
CA ASP A 302 17.44 -5.51 16.45
C ASP A 302 18.25 -4.33 15.91
N SER A 303 17.92 -3.86 14.69
CA SER A 303 18.61 -2.74 14.06
C SER A 303 18.24 -1.36 14.62
N LEU A 304 17.19 -1.28 15.44
CA LEU A 304 16.79 -0.05 16.11
C LEU A 304 17.68 0.32 17.29
N ALA A 305 18.47 -0.64 17.81
CA ALA A 305 19.40 -0.40 18.92
C ALA A 305 20.42 0.70 18.55
N GLY A 306 20.54 1.71 19.41
CA GLY A 306 21.48 2.83 19.21
C GLY A 306 21.04 3.90 18.20
N THR A 307 19.90 3.75 17.54
CA THR A 307 19.40 4.74 16.56
C THR A 307 18.67 5.95 17.20
N GLY A 308 18.24 5.82 18.46
CA GLY A 308 17.37 6.79 19.12
C GLY A 308 15.87 6.55 18.86
N LEU A 309 15.52 5.62 17.97
CA LEU A 309 14.14 5.17 17.77
C LEU A 309 13.75 4.14 18.83
N THR A 310 12.53 4.24 19.35
CA THR A 310 11.94 3.27 20.28
C THR A 310 10.70 2.65 19.65
N VAL A 311 10.54 1.32 19.79
CA VAL A 311 9.36 0.60 19.31
C VAL A 311 8.13 1.01 20.12
N THR A 312 7.03 1.34 19.46
CA THR A 312 5.77 1.74 20.10
C THR A 312 4.65 0.74 19.88
N HIS A 313 4.67 0.00 18.77
CA HIS A 313 3.64 -0.97 18.40
C HIS A 313 4.29 -2.25 17.86
N VAL A 314 3.66 -3.39 18.16
CA VAL A 314 4.09 -4.71 17.67
C VAL A 314 2.90 -5.52 17.17
N ASN A 315 3.09 -6.27 16.11
CA ASN A 315 2.12 -7.23 15.61
C ASN A 315 2.02 -8.42 16.56
N LEU A 316 0.81 -8.83 16.93
CA LEU A 316 0.63 -9.96 17.85
C LEU A 316 0.70 -11.33 17.17
N LEU A 317 0.70 -11.39 15.84
CA LEU A 317 0.78 -12.64 15.10
C LEU A 317 2.22 -13.14 14.96
N ASP A 318 3.18 -12.23 14.75
CA ASP A 318 4.56 -12.59 14.44
C ASP A 318 5.64 -11.71 15.13
N GLY A 319 5.22 -10.70 15.90
CA GLY A 319 6.13 -9.83 16.65
C GLY A 319 6.84 -8.77 15.81
N THR A 320 6.46 -8.56 14.56
CA THR A 320 7.03 -7.50 13.71
C THR A 320 6.83 -6.11 14.31
N VAL A 321 7.78 -5.20 14.04
CA VAL A 321 7.69 -3.79 14.45
C VAL A 321 6.59 -3.11 13.66
N GLU A 322 5.59 -2.58 14.36
CA GLU A 322 4.42 -1.93 13.77
C GLU A 322 4.36 -0.44 14.08
N GLY A 323 5.27 0.08 14.88
CA GLY A 323 5.37 1.50 15.14
C GLY A 323 6.65 1.84 15.89
N GLN A 324 7.13 3.07 15.67
CA GLN A 324 8.34 3.59 16.29
C GLN A 324 8.24 5.10 16.50
N LYS A 325 9.03 5.63 17.44
CA LYS A 325 9.12 7.07 17.71
C LYS A 325 10.53 7.48 18.14
N CYS A 326 10.87 8.74 17.86
CA CYS A 326 11.95 9.49 18.49
C CYS A 326 11.36 10.77 19.10
N ALA A 327 11.21 10.81 20.44
CA ALA A 327 10.62 11.95 21.12
C ALA A 327 11.50 13.21 20.99
N ALA A 328 12.82 13.06 21.04
CA ALA A 328 13.77 14.18 20.94
C ALA A 328 13.64 14.92 19.60
N ASP A 329 13.40 14.18 18.52
CA ASP A 329 13.28 14.73 17.16
C ASP A 329 11.81 15.01 16.76
N ARG A 330 10.85 14.74 17.66
CA ARG A 330 9.41 14.86 17.39
C ARG A 330 8.98 14.05 16.17
N ILE A 331 9.32 12.76 16.15
CA ILE A 331 9.01 11.84 15.06
C ILE A 331 8.28 10.63 15.62
N PHE A 332 7.21 10.21 14.94
CA PHE A 332 6.63 8.89 15.12
C PHE A 332 6.12 8.32 13.78
N SER A 333 5.94 7.02 13.74
CA SER A 333 5.44 6.36 12.53
C SER A 333 4.82 5.00 12.86
N VAL A 334 3.93 4.55 11.99
CA VAL A 334 3.28 3.24 12.06
C VAL A 334 3.38 2.50 10.74
N GLN A 335 3.50 1.17 10.82
CA GLN A 335 3.61 0.31 9.64
C GLN A 335 2.25 0.06 8.98
N TYR A 336 1.19 0.02 9.77
CA TYR A 336 -0.18 -0.18 9.33
C TYR A 336 -0.85 1.12 8.87
N HIS A 337 -2.09 1.01 8.40
CA HIS A 337 -2.86 2.10 7.79
C HIS A 337 -3.93 2.65 8.75
N PRO A 338 -3.64 3.69 9.57
CA PRO A 338 -4.61 4.28 10.50
C PRO A 338 -5.74 5.04 9.81
N GLU A 339 -5.56 5.39 8.53
CA GLU A 339 -6.58 5.98 7.67
C GLU A 339 -7.63 4.97 7.22
N SER A 340 -7.39 3.65 7.42
CA SER A 340 -8.24 2.57 6.90
C SER A 340 -8.34 2.56 5.37
N ALA A 341 -9.55 2.44 4.82
CA ALA A 341 -9.84 2.44 3.37
C ALA A 341 -9.06 1.35 2.57
N PRO A 342 -9.47 0.05 2.71
CA PRO A 342 -10.50 -0.44 3.60
C PRO A 342 -9.96 -0.84 4.98
N GLY A 343 -10.82 -0.90 5.99
CA GLY A 343 -10.47 -1.49 7.27
C GLY A 343 -11.07 -0.81 8.49
N PRO A 344 -10.67 -1.25 9.71
CA PRO A 344 -11.12 -0.70 10.97
C PRO A 344 -10.50 0.68 11.23
N GLN A 345 -11.20 1.49 12.06
CA GLN A 345 -10.80 2.87 12.37
C GLN A 345 -10.20 3.01 13.78
N ASP A 346 -9.80 1.92 14.40
CA ASP A 346 -9.30 1.86 15.79
C ASP A 346 -8.12 2.81 16.02
N SER A 347 -7.32 3.05 15.00
CA SER A 347 -6.06 3.79 15.05
C SER A 347 -6.15 5.24 14.54
N ALA A 348 -7.35 5.73 14.20
CA ALA A 348 -7.52 7.08 13.65
C ALA A 348 -6.99 8.19 14.58
N TYR A 349 -6.90 7.93 15.90
CA TYR A 349 -6.34 8.86 16.91
C TYR A 349 -4.86 9.22 16.66
N LEU A 350 -4.12 8.44 15.85
CA LEU A 350 -2.73 8.73 15.54
C LEU A 350 -2.59 10.05 14.75
N PHE A 351 -3.57 10.40 13.94
CA PHE A 351 -3.61 11.71 13.30
C PHE A 351 -3.78 12.84 14.32
N ASP A 352 -4.56 12.61 15.40
CA ASP A 352 -4.70 13.60 16.50
C ASP A 352 -3.37 13.74 17.27
N GLY A 353 -2.62 12.65 17.42
CA GLY A 353 -1.26 12.67 17.96
C GLY A 353 -0.29 13.52 17.13
N PHE A 354 -0.42 13.49 15.79
CA PHE A 354 0.38 14.35 14.92
C PHE A 354 0.02 15.83 15.08
N ILE A 355 -1.28 16.16 15.19
CA ILE A 355 -1.73 17.52 15.48
C ILE A 355 -1.16 18.00 16.83
N ALA A 356 -1.30 17.21 17.90
CA ALA A 356 -0.77 17.56 19.22
C ALA A 356 0.74 17.81 19.18
N MET A 357 1.50 17.01 18.42
CA MET A 357 2.94 17.19 18.26
C MET A 357 3.29 18.49 17.52
N MET A 358 2.50 18.92 16.51
CA MET A 358 2.66 20.21 15.84
C MET A 358 2.35 21.39 16.79
N GLU A 359 1.41 21.22 17.72
CA GLU A 359 1.05 22.21 18.75
C GLU A 359 2.02 22.26 19.95
N GLY A 360 3.04 21.39 19.96
CA GLY A 360 4.02 21.32 21.03
C GLY A 360 3.51 20.67 22.33
N LYS A 361 2.51 19.82 22.22
CA LYS A 361 1.88 19.08 23.33
C LYS A 361 2.40 17.65 23.46
#